data_eeb8fee7ad6e1ec8ea3f178343cee85a
#
_entry.id   eeb8fee7ad6e1ec8ea3f178343cee85a
#
_cell.length_a   1.000
_cell.length_b   1.000
_cell.length_c   1.000
_cell.angle_alpha   90.00
_cell.angle_beta   90.00
_cell.angle_gamma   90.00
#
_symmetry.space_group_name_H-M   'P 1'
#
loop_
_entity.id
_entity.type
_entity.pdbx_description
1 polymer ?
#
loop_
_entity_poly.entity_id
_entity_poly.type
_entity_poly.pdbx_seq_one_letter_code
_entity_poly.pdbx_strand_id
1 'polypeptide(L)'
;MSDEPSISETIDPNGIRVVLTDIVWSGKIVRDHQEIEAYRAEVLRTVSAPDHIAPDQHFEERQRYYARNVGPSRWLLVVVSYEQTPARIVSAFANRKDPKSWSA
;
A
#
# COMPACT_ATOMS: atom_id res chain seq x y z
N MET A 1 -19.47 23.08 2.14
CA MET A 1 -18.27 22.38 1.74
C MET A 1 -17.74 21.55 2.91
N SER A 2 -17.49 20.30 2.68
CA SER A 2 -17.07 19.41 3.76
C SER A 2 -15.59 19.65 4.09
N ASP A 3 -15.27 19.84 5.37
CA ASP A 3 -13.89 19.92 5.84
C ASP A 3 -13.34 18.55 6.27
N GLU A 4 -14.09 17.50 6.01
CA GLU A 4 -13.64 16.16 6.34
C GLU A 4 -12.43 15.78 5.50
N PRO A 5 -11.40 15.19 6.13
CA PRO A 5 -10.26 14.69 5.37
C PRO A 5 -10.74 13.62 4.37
N SER A 6 -10.22 13.69 3.17
CA SER A 6 -10.53 12.70 2.17
C SER A 6 -9.93 11.36 2.57
N ILE A 7 -10.73 10.29 2.52
CA ILE A 7 -10.31 8.94 2.84
C ILE A 7 -10.60 8.06 1.63
N SER A 8 -9.57 7.39 1.16
CA SER A 8 -9.72 6.34 0.14
C SER A 8 -9.73 4.99 0.84
N GLU A 9 -10.40 4.02 0.26
CA GLU A 9 -10.46 2.70 0.86
C GLU A 9 -10.46 1.60 -0.19
N THR A 10 -10.06 0.42 0.25
CA THR A 10 -10.08 -0.78 -0.54
C THR A 10 -10.39 -1.96 0.38
N ILE A 11 -10.47 -3.15 -0.18
CA ILE A 11 -10.71 -4.37 0.59
C ILE A 11 -9.59 -5.35 0.23
N ASP A 12 -8.97 -5.94 1.24
CA ASP A 12 -7.91 -6.92 1.02
C ASP A 12 -8.49 -8.26 0.52
N PRO A 13 -7.65 -9.22 0.12
CA PRO A 13 -8.15 -10.51 -0.38
C PRO A 13 -8.96 -11.32 0.65
N ASN A 14 -8.86 -11.00 1.92
CA ASN A 14 -9.63 -11.65 2.99
C ASN A 14 -10.93 -10.92 3.33
N GLY A 15 -11.27 -9.86 2.60
CA GLY A 15 -12.49 -9.08 2.84
C GLY A 15 -12.35 -8.02 3.92
N ILE A 16 -11.13 -7.72 4.37
CA ILE A 16 -10.89 -6.73 5.42
C ILE A 16 -10.78 -5.34 4.79
N ARG A 17 -11.51 -4.38 5.37
CA ARG A 17 -11.46 -3.00 4.92
C ARG A 17 -10.12 -2.36 5.26
N VAL A 18 -9.52 -1.71 4.27
CA VAL A 18 -8.24 -1.02 4.39
C VAL A 18 -8.41 0.41 3.92
N VAL A 19 -7.96 1.37 4.72
CA VAL A 19 -8.10 2.80 4.41
C VAL A 19 -6.76 3.45 4.12
N LEU A 20 -6.80 4.48 3.28
CA LEU A 20 -5.68 5.36 2.98
C LEU A 20 -6.14 6.79 3.21
N THR A 21 -5.60 7.44 4.24
CA THR A 21 -5.95 8.82 4.56
C THR A 21 -5.10 9.80 3.76
N ASP A 22 -5.63 11.00 3.51
CA ASP A 22 -4.86 12.04 2.83
C ASP A 22 -3.63 12.46 3.62
N ILE A 23 -3.70 12.42 4.94
CA ILE A 23 -2.56 12.76 5.79
C ILE A 23 -1.40 11.80 5.53
N VAL A 24 -1.68 10.51 5.49
CA VAL A 24 -0.65 9.49 5.20
C VAL A 24 -0.21 9.59 3.74
N TRP A 25 -1.14 9.75 2.80
CA TRP A 25 -0.82 9.83 1.38
C TRP A 25 0.09 11.02 1.06
N SER A 26 -0.35 12.23 1.40
CA SER A 26 0.39 13.46 1.07
C SER A 26 1.53 13.74 2.05
N GLY A 27 1.31 13.48 3.33
CA GLY A 27 2.24 13.85 4.38
C GLY A 27 3.37 12.87 4.62
N LYS A 28 3.26 11.66 4.10
CA LYS A 28 4.28 10.63 4.29
C LYS A 28 4.65 9.94 2.99
N ILE A 29 3.68 9.32 2.33
CA ILE A 29 3.97 8.47 1.16
C ILE A 29 4.50 9.30 -0.01
N VAL A 30 3.76 10.29 -0.45
CA VAL A 30 4.17 11.13 -1.58
C VAL A 30 5.38 11.97 -1.22
N ARG A 31 5.46 12.46 0.01
CA ARG A 31 6.61 13.23 0.47
C ARG A 31 7.91 12.43 0.34
N ASP A 32 7.90 11.17 0.75
CA ASP A 32 9.08 10.31 0.73
C ASP A 32 9.30 9.62 -0.62
N HIS A 33 8.23 9.44 -1.38
CA HIS A 33 8.22 8.71 -2.65
C HIS A 33 7.39 9.44 -3.69
N GLN A 34 7.88 10.58 -4.17
CA GLN A 34 7.16 11.45 -5.12
C GLN A 34 6.82 10.75 -6.43
N GLU A 35 7.58 9.73 -6.80
CA GLU A 35 7.40 8.99 -8.04
C GLU A 35 6.05 8.26 -8.11
N ILE A 36 5.39 8.03 -6.96
CA ILE A 36 4.10 7.33 -6.97
C ILE A 36 2.89 8.25 -6.82
N GLU A 37 3.09 9.58 -6.85
CA GLU A 37 2.00 10.54 -6.67
C GLU A 37 0.83 10.29 -7.62
N ALA A 38 1.09 9.92 -8.86
CA ALA A 38 0.07 9.68 -9.87
C ALA A 38 -0.59 8.29 -9.76
N TYR A 39 -0.18 7.47 -8.79
CA TYR A 39 -0.54 6.06 -8.73
C TYR A 39 -1.40 5.69 -7.52
N ARG A 40 -2.18 6.65 -6.99
CA ARG A 40 -3.02 6.39 -5.81
C ARG A 40 -4.02 5.25 -6.04
N ALA A 41 -4.68 5.23 -7.19
CA ALA A 41 -5.62 4.15 -7.54
C ALA A 41 -4.93 2.80 -7.60
N GLU A 42 -3.73 2.76 -8.16
CA GLU A 42 -2.93 1.54 -8.27
C GLU A 42 -2.48 1.04 -6.90
N VAL A 43 -2.18 1.95 -5.97
CA VAL A 43 -1.85 1.61 -4.58
C VAL A 43 -3.03 0.88 -3.93
N LEU A 44 -4.23 1.42 -4.08
CA LEU A 44 -5.44 0.79 -3.53
C LEU A 44 -5.70 -0.57 -4.17
N ARG A 45 -5.56 -0.66 -5.49
CA ARG A 45 -5.79 -1.91 -6.21
C ARG A 45 -4.76 -2.97 -5.87
N THR A 46 -3.52 -2.59 -5.58
CA THR A 46 -2.46 -3.51 -5.17
C THR A 46 -2.87 -4.28 -3.91
N VAL A 47 -3.56 -3.62 -2.98
CA VAL A 47 -4.05 -4.28 -1.77
C VAL A 47 -5.20 -5.25 -2.09
N SER A 48 -6.11 -4.87 -2.98
CA SER A 48 -7.27 -5.71 -3.29
C SER A 48 -6.94 -6.86 -4.24
N ALA A 49 -5.98 -6.68 -5.14
CA ALA A 49 -5.61 -7.67 -6.16
C ALA A 49 -4.09 -7.76 -6.30
N PRO A 50 -3.38 -8.21 -5.27
CA PRO A 50 -1.92 -8.29 -5.31
C PRO A 50 -1.44 -9.48 -6.14
N ASP A 51 -0.24 -9.36 -6.70
CA ASP A 51 0.46 -10.47 -7.32
C ASP A 51 1.24 -11.29 -6.30
N HIS A 52 1.59 -10.68 -5.18
CA HIS A 52 2.35 -11.34 -4.12
C HIS A 52 2.06 -10.66 -2.78
N ILE A 53 2.00 -11.44 -1.72
CA ILE A 53 1.83 -10.97 -0.35
C ILE A 53 2.93 -11.58 0.52
N ALA A 54 3.53 -10.77 1.37
CA ALA A 54 4.55 -11.24 2.31
C ALA A 54 4.36 -10.53 3.64
N PRO A 55 4.70 -11.21 4.76
CA PRO A 55 4.69 -10.54 6.07
C PRO A 55 5.79 -9.49 6.13
N ASP A 56 5.56 -8.43 6.91
CA ASP A 56 6.60 -7.46 7.16
C ASP A 56 7.68 -8.08 8.05
N GLN A 57 8.96 -7.71 7.83
CA GLN A 57 10.08 -8.28 8.56
C GLN A 57 10.25 -7.71 9.97
N HIS A 58 9.71 -6.51 10.22
CA HIS A 58 9.93 -5.78 11.46
C HIS A 58 8.68 -5.62 12.33
N PHE A 59 7.50 -5.74 11.73
CA PHE A 59 6.22 -5.50 12.42
C PHE A 59 5.27 -6.65 12.13
N GLU A 60 4.93 -7.41 13.17
CA GLU A 60 4.05 -8.59 13.05
C GLU A 60 2.68 -8.25 12.46
N GLU A 61 2.15 -7.07 12.79
CA GLU A 61 0.81 -6.66 12.39
C GLU A 61 0.77 -6.03 10.99
N ARG A 62 1.88 -6.09 10.25
CA ARG A 62 1.95 -5.50 8.91
C ARG A 62 2.13 -6.57 7.85
N GLN A 63 1.47 -6.32 6.70
CA GLN A 63 1.61 -7.16 5.51
C GLN A 63 2.10 -6.30 4.35
N ARG A 64 2.89 -6.90 3.47
CA ARG A 64 3.39 -6.26 2.25
C ARG A 64 2.65 -6.84 1.06
N TYR A 65 2.05 -5.94 0.26
CA TYR A 65 1.33 -6.28 -0.96
C TYR A 65 2.13 -5.79 -2.15
N TYR A 66 2.34 -6.65 -3.13
CA TYR A 66 3.13 -6.34 -4.30
C TYR A 66 2.29 -6.50 -5.57
N ALA A 67 2.40 -5.52 -6.49
CA ALA A 67 1.82 -5.64 -7.83
C ALA A 67 2.93 -5.47 -8.86
N ARG A 68 3.01 -6.41 -9.78
CA ARG A 68 4.04 -6.43 -10.81
C ARG A 68 3.65 -5.52 -11.97
N ASN A 69 4.64 -4.80 -12.51
CA ASN A 69 4.48 -3.89 -13.65
C ASN A 69 3.43 -2.81 -13.42
N VAL A 70 3.28 -2.41 -12.17
CA VAL A 70 2.37 -1.34 -11.75
C VAL A 70 3.20 -0.21 -11.16
N GLY A 71 2.83 1.02 -11.46
CA GLY A 71 3.54 2.19 -10.98
C GLY A 71 4.74 2.55 -11.86
N PRO A 72 5.66 3.39 -11.33
CA PRO A 72 6.77 3.93 -12.11
C PRO A 72 7.95 2.97 -12.25
N SER A 73 7.90 1.79 -11.69
CA SER A 73 9.00 0.83 -11.72
C SER A 73 8.46 -0.58 -11.93
N ARG A 74 9.27 -1.61 -11.65
CA ARG A 74 8.89 -3.02 -11.86
C ARG A 74 7.78 -3.48 -10.95
N TRP A 75 7.81 -3.04 -9.70
CA TRP A 75 6.87 -3.43 -8.67
C TRP A 75 6.33 -2.22 -7.94
N LEU A 76 5.08 -2.29 -7.55
CA LEU A 76 4.51 -1.39 -6.56
C LEU A 76 4.37 -2.18 -5.26
N LEU A 77 4.92 -1.65 -4.18
CA LEU A 77 4.86 -2.26 -2.86
C LEU A 77 4.00 -1.39 -1.96
N VAL A 78 3.03 -2.00 -1.29
CA VAL A 78 2.14 -1.31 -0.36
C VAL A 78 2.18 -2.04 0.98
N VAL A 79 2.43 -1.30 2.05
CA VAL A 79 2.47 -1.86 3.40
C VAL A 79 1.18 -1.50 4.12
N VAL A 80 0.50 -2.51 4.66
CA VAL A 80 -0.75 -2.35 5.39
C VAL A 80 -0.54 -2.78 6.84
N SER A 81 -1.00 -1.93 7.77
CA SER A 81 -1.00 -2.25 9.19
C SER A 81 -2.38 -2.74 9.62
N TYR A 82 -2.39 -3.84 10.36
CA TYR A 82 -3.62 -4.43 10.90
C TYR A 82 -3.73 -4.26 12.41
N GLU A 83 -2.94 -3.35 12.98
CA GLU A 83 -2.97 -3.07 14.43
C GLU A 83 -4.26 -2.42 14.90
N GLN A 84 -5.00 -1.84 13.98
CA GLN A 84 -6.24 -1.12 14.28
C GLN A 84 -7.34 -1.53 13.30
N THR A 85 -8.58 -1.16 13.61
CA THR A 85 -9.74 -1.39 12.73
C THR A 85 -10.36 -0.05 12.37
N PRO A 86 -10.51 0.29 11.09
CA PRO A 86 -10.09 -0.48 9.92
C PRO A 86 -8.56 -0.52 9.77
N ALA A 87 -8.06 -1.49 9.02
CA ALA A 87 -6.65 -1.55 8.68
C ALA A 87 -6.24 -0.32 7.87
N ARG A 88 -4.93 0.01 7.85
CA ARG A 88 -4.44 1.22 7.19
C ARG A 88 -3.25 0.93 6.30
N ILE A 89 -3.21 1.60 5.15
CA ILE A 89 -1.99 1.72 4.38
C ILE A 89 -1.06 2.67 5.12
N VAL A 90 0.15 2.21 5.43
CA VAL A 90 1.14 3.01 6.18
C VAL A 90 2.33 3.40 5.33
N SER A 91 2.57 2.72 4.21
CA SER A 91 3.64 3.07 3.29
C SER A 91 3.35 2.51 1.90
N ALA A 92 3.92 3.11 0.87
CA ALA A 92 3.87 2.60 -0.49
C ALA A 92 5.06 3.18 -1.26
N PHE A 93 5.69 2.37 -2.10
CA PHE A 93 6.80 2.83 -2.92
C PHE A 93 7.03 1.88 -4.09
N ALA A 94 7.77 2.36 -5.10
CA ALA A 94 8.15 1.55 -6.25
C ALA A 94 9.43 0.76 -5.94
N ASN A 95 9.52 -0.45 -6.46
CA ASN A 95 10.65 -1.32 -6.26
C ASN A 95 11.07 -1.96 -7.59
N ARG A 96 12.37 -2.00 -7.84
CA ARG A 96 12.93 -2.59 -9.06
C ARG A 96 13.26 -4.07 -8.92
N LYS A 97 13.51 -4.52 -7.71
CA LYS A 97 13.96 -5.89 -7.43
C LYS A 97 12.79 -6.78 -7.10
N ASP A 98 12.88 -8.03 -7.49
CA ASP A 98 11.90 -9.02 -7.10
C ASP A 98 11.91 -9.18 -5.57
N PRO A 99 10.74 -9.38 -4.97
CA PRO A 99 10.67 -9.61 -3.52
C PRO A 99 11.51 -10.82 -3.13
N LYS A 100 12.33 -10.68 -2.09
CA LYS A 100 13.20 -11.77 -1.62
C LYS A 100 12.40 -13.00 -1.20
N SER A 101 11.25 -12.79 -0.58
CA SER A 101 10.37 -13.87 -0.16
C SER A 101 9.78 -14.66 -1.32
N TRP A 102 9.99 -14.17 -2.54
CA TRP A 102 9.48 -14.77 -3.76
C TRP A 102 10.48 -15.68 -4.43
N SER A 103 11.73 -15.55 -4.07
CA SER A 103 12.85 -16.24 -4.70
C SER A 103 13.11 -17.62 -4.10
N ALA A 104 12.15 -18.18 -3.44
CA ALA A 104 12.30 -19.50 -2.83
C ALA A 104 12.29 -20.59 -3.89
#